data_e45997fd48a7f53da1db06bf6dc63313
#
_entry.id   e45997fd48a7f53da1db06bf6dc63313
#
_cell.length_a   1.000
_cell.length_b   1.000
_cell.length_c   1.000
_cell.angle_alpha   90.00
_cell.angle_beta   90.00
_cell.angle_gamma   90.00
#
_symmetry.space_group_name_H-M   'P 1'
#
loop_
_entity.id
_entity.type
_entity.pdbx_description
1 polymer ?
#
loop_
_entity_poly.entity_id
_entity_poly.type
_entity_poly.pdbx_seq_one_letter_code
_entity_poly.pdbx_strand_id
1 'polypeptide(L)'
;MIRDFKCKKTARLFNGERVPAFSGFARQADKRLRILDAAETIEALRALPSNRFEALTGDRIGQYSIRVNMQWRVCFTWDEGAHEVEIVDYH
;
A
#
# COMPACT_ATOMS: atom_id res chain seq x y z
N MET A 1 3.68 -0.04 -11.01
CA MET A 1 2.32 -0.57 -11.31
C MET A 1 1.94 -1.63 -10.29
N ILE A 2 0.71 -1.57 -9.80
CA ILE A 2 0.17 -2.64 -8.97
C ILE A 2 -0.19 -3.81 -9.86
N ARG A 3 0.34 -5.00 -9.56
CA ARG A 3 0.13 -6.21 -10.36
C ARG A 3 -1.01 -7.07 -9.82
N ASP A 4 -1.12 -7.18 -8.50
CA ASP A 4 -2.18 -7.95 -7.86
C ASP A 4 -2.39 -7.50 -6.42
N PHE A 5 -3.48 -7.97 -5.82
CA PHE A 5 -3.88 -7.63 -4.47
C PHE A 5 -4.03 -8.90 -3.64
N LYS A 6 -3.59 -8.85 -2.41
CA LYS A 6 -3.81 -9.92 -1.44
C LYS A 6 -5.20 -9.83 -0.82
N CYS A 7 -5.75 -8.63 -0.73
CA CYS A 7 -7.02 -8.34 -0.05
C CYS A 7 -8.05 -7.79 -1.03
N LYS A 8 -9.23 -8.43 -1.09
CA LYS A 8 -10.31 -7.99 -1.97
C LYS A 8 -10.79 -6.58 -1.66
N LYS A 9 -10.82 -6.22 -0.38
CA LYS A 9 -11.25 -4.87 0.04
C LYS A 9 -10.32 -3.80 -0.51
N THR A 10 -9.02 -4.07 -0.50
CA THR A 10 -8.03 -3.14 -1.06
C THR A 10 -8.21 -2.99 -2.56
N ALA A 11 -8.45 -4.09 -3.26
CA ALA A 11 -8.71 -4.06 -4.71
C ALA A 11 -9.97 -3.25 -5.03
N ARG A 12 -11.03 -3.42 -4.25
CA ARG A 12 -12.27 -2.68 -4.42
C ARG A 12 -12.06 -1.18 -4.25
N LEU A 13 -11.33 -0.79 -3.21
CA LEU A 13 -11.03 0.62 -2.98
C LEU A 13 -10.27 1.20 -4.17
N PHE A 14 -9.27 0.49 -4.66
CA PHE A 14 -8.49 0.92 -5.81
C PHE A 14 -9.35 1.08 -7.06
N ASN A 15 -10.37 0.25 -7.21
CA ASN A 15 -11.30 0.29 -8.34
C ASN A 15 -12.42 1.34 -8.18
N GLY A 16 -12.36 2.16 -7.14
CA GLY A 16 -13.31 3.25 -6.94
C GLY A 16 -14.55 2.86 -6.15
N GLU A 17 -14.63 1.64 -5.61
CA GLU A 17 -15.77 1.21 -4.83
C GLU A 17 -15.67 1.70 -3.39
N ARG A 18 -16.83 1.88 -2.76
CA ARG A 18 -16.88 2.20 -1.36
C ARG A 18 -16.63 0.94 -0.53
N VAL A 19 -15.67 1.02 0.40
CA VAL A 19 -15.36 -0.06 1.33
C VAL A 19 -15.57 0.45 2.75
N PRO A 20 -16.66 0.04 3.43
CA PRO A 20 -16.97 0.56 4.77
C PRO A 20 -15.82 0.45 5.76
N ALA A 21 -15.04 -0.64 5.72
CA ALA A 21 -13.91 -0.85 6.61
C ALA A 21 -12.85 0.25 6.50
N PHE A 22 -12.78 0.94 5.35
CA PHE A 22 -11.78 1.97 5.09
C PHE A 22 -12.39 3.38 5.01
N SER A 23 -13.67 3.53 5.33
CA SER A 23 -14.39 4.79 5.11
C SER A 23 -13.77 5.99 5.83
N GLY A 24 -13.17 5.78 7.00
CA GLY A 24 -12.58 6.86 7.79
C GLY A 24 -11.30 7.44 7.20
N PHE A 25 -10.66 6.73 6.27
CA PHE A 25 -9.40 7.15 5.67
C PHE A 25 -9.30 6.78 4.18
N ALA A 26 -10.45 6.57 3.54
CA ALA A 26 -10.49 6.08 2.15
C ALA A 26 -9.73 6.97 1.19
N ARG A 27 -9.82 8.30 1.34
CA ARG A 27 -9.13 9.24 0.47
C ARG A 27 -7.62 9.13 0.60
N GLN A 28 -7.12 9.02 1.82
CA GLN A 28 -5.68 8.88 2.07
C GLN A 28 -5.17 7.54 1.55
N ALA A 29 -5.95 6.48 1.76
CA ALA A 29 -5.60 5.14 1.29
C ALA A 29 -5.55 5.09 -0.23
N ASP A 30 -6.55 5.65 -0.90
CA ASP A 30 -6.59 5.70 -2.36
C ASP A 30 -5.38 6.47 -2.90
N LYS A 31 -5.05 7.60 -2.29
CA LYS A 31 -3.87 8.38 -2.68
C LYS A 31 -2.60 7.53 -2.63
N ARG A 32 -2.42 6.76 -1.55
CA ARG A 32 -1.22 5.90 -1.44
C ARG A 32 -1.22 4.79 -2.47
N LEU A 33 -2.37 4.19 -2.74
CA LEU A 33 -2.48 3.17 -3.78
C LEU A 33 -2.13 3.75 -5.16
N ARG A 34 -2.54 4.99 -5.46
CA ARG A 34 -2.21 5.65 -6.72
C ARG A 34 -0.71 5.94 -6.81
N ILE A 35 -0.10 6.38 -5.72
CA ILE A 35 1.35 6.59 -5.65
C ILE A 35 2.09 5.27 -5.89
N LEU A 36 1.64 4.20 -5.26
CA LEU A 36 2.23 2.88 -5.44
C LEU A 36 2.10 2.41 -6.88
N ASP A 37 0.93 2.58 -7.47
CA ASP A 37 0.65 2.18 -8.85
C ASP A 37 1.52 2.94 -9.85
N ALA A 38 1.78 4.22 -9.60
CA ALA A 38 2.58 5.06 -10.48
C ALA A 38 4.08 4.82 -10.35
N ALA A 39 4.54 4.20 -9.26
CA ALA A 39 5.97 3.99 -9.04
C ALA A 39 6.54 2.95 -9.98
N GLU A 40 7.65 3.28 -10.62
CA GLU A 40 8.35 2.34 -11.50
C GLU A 40 9.44 1.57 -10.78
N THR A 41 9.90 2.09 -9.63
CA THR A 41 10.96 1.47 -8.84
C THR A 41 10.66 1.62 -7.34
N ILE A 42 11.30 0.76 -6.54
CA ILE A 42 11.25 0.89 -5.08
C ILE A 42 11.88 2.22 -4.65
N GLU A 43 12.94 2.64 -5.32
CA GLU A 43 13.64 3.88 -5.01
C GLU A 43 12.72 5.09 -5.13
N ALA A 44 11.81 5.08 -6.09
CA ALA A 44 10.83 6.16 -6.24
C ALA A 44 9.90 6.25 -5.02
N LEU A 45 9.52 5.11 -4.46
CA LEU A 45 8.69 5.07 -3.24
C LEU A 45 9.48 5.55 -2.02
N ARG A 46 10.74 5.14 -1.92
CA ARG A 46 11.63 5.53 -0.83
C ARG A 46 11.94 7.03 -0.86
N ALA A 47 12.02 7.61 -2.05
CA ALA A 47 12.37 9.02 -2.24
C ALA A 47 11.26 9.98 -1.81
N LEU A 48 10.01 9.53 -1.67
CA LEU A 48 8.90 10.37 -1.24
C LEU A 48 8.76 10.29 0.29
N PRO A 49 9.19 11.32 1.04
CA PRO A 49 9.22 11.26 2.50
C PRO A 49 7.87 10.94 3.15
N SER A 50 6.78 11.43 2.58
CA SER A 50 5.44 11.20 3.14
C SER A 50 5.02 9.74 3.09
N ASN A 51 5.66 8.89 2.29
CA ASN A 51 5.38 7.47 2.26
C ASN A 51 5.85 6.75 3.52
N ARG A 52 6.83 7.31 4.25
CA ARG A 52 7.44 6.62 5.39
C ARG A 52 7.77 5.17 5.02
N PHE A 53 8.42 4.99 3.88
CA PHE A 53 8.75 3.67 3.34
C PHE A 53 9.53 2.85 4.35
N GLU A 54 9.12 1.58 4.50
CA GLU A 54 9.82 0.61 5.36
C GLU A 54 9.98 -0.72 4.67
N ALA A 55 11.15 -1.34 4.85
CA ALA A 55 11.35 -2.75 4.57
C ALA A 55 10.96 -3.50 5.85
N LEU A 56 10.03 -4.44 5.75
CA LEU A 56 9.48 -5.09 6.92
C LEU A 56 10.34 -6.27 7.37
N THR A 57 10.21 -6.63 8.64
CA THR A 57 11.00 -7.69 9.27
C THR A 57 10.09 -8.73 9.92
N GLY A 58 10.67 -9.75 10.56
CA GLY A 58 9.92 -10.80 11.22
C GLY A 58 9.10 -11.61 10.24
N ASP A 59 7.83 -11.81 10.55
CA ASP A 59 6.94 -12.62 9.72
C ASP A 59 6.64 -11.99 8.35
N ARG A 60 6.97 -10.70 8.19
CA ARG A 60 6.74 -9.97 6.97
C ARG A 60 8.02 -9.67 6.19
N ILE A 61 9.10 -10.39 6.48
CA ILE A 61 10.36 -10.20 5.75
C ILE A 61 10.14 -10.43 4.25
N GLY A 62 10.73 -9.56 3.43
CA GLY A 62 10.50 -9.57 1.97
C GLY A 62 9.36 -8.65 1.53
N GLN A 63 8.63 -8.10 2.48
CA GLN A 63 7.58 -7.11 2.20
C GLN A 63 8.06 -5.70 2.52
N TYR A 64 7.37 -4.73 1.93
CA TYR A 64 7.60 -3.30 2.15
C TYR A 64 6.28 -2.65 2.51
N SER A 65 6.34 -1.48 3.12
CA SER A 65 5.12 -0.73 3.39
C SER A 65 5.29 0.76 3.14
N ILE A 66 4.19 1.41 2.79
CA ILE A 66 4.07 2.87 2.76
C ILE A 66 2.90 3.27 3.66
N ARG A 67 3.01 4.46 4.25
CA ARG A 67 2.08 4.88 5.30
C ARG A 67 0.83 5.53 4.72
N VAL A 68 -0.33 5.10 5.20
CA VAL A 68 -1.61 5.77 4.95
C VAL A 68 -1.83 6.86 5.99
N ASN A 69 -1.77 6.47 7.27
CA ASN A 69 -1.89 7.38 8.42
C ASN A 69 -1.16 6.76 9.62
N MET A 70 -1.43 7.24 10.84
CA MET A 70 -0.75 6.75 12.05
C MET A 70 -0.99 5.27 12.32
N GLN A 71 -2.10 4.73 11.84
CA GLN A 71 -2.55 3.38 12.16
C GLN A 71 -2.45 2.41 10.97
N TRP A 72 -2.71 2.90 9.76
CA TRP A 72 -2.85 2.05 8.58
C TRP A 72 -1.69 2.21 7.61
N ARG A 73 -1.28 1.09 7.02
CA ARG A 73 -0.21 1.07 6.01
C ARG A 73 -0.63 0.20 4.84
N VAL A 74 -0.02 0.46 3.68
CA VAL A 74 -0.15 -0.40 2.50
C VAL A 74 1.08 -1.28 2.46
N CYS A 75 0.87 -2.60 2.55
CA CYS A 75 1.96 -3.59 2.49
C CYS A 75 1.95 -4.29 1.14
N PHE A 76 3.14 -4.64 0.65
CA PHE A 76 3.29 -5.25 -0.67
C PHE A 76 4.66 -5.92 -0.79
N THR A 77 4.77 -6.82 -1.78
CA THR A 77 6.06 -7.31 -2.25
C THR A 77 6.38 -6.60 -3.57
N TRP A 78 7.62 -6.68 -4.00
CA TRP A 78 8.03 -5.99 -5.22
C TRP A 78 8.80 -6.92 -6.15
N ASP A 79 8.30 -7.04 -7.39
CA ASP A 79 8.96 -7.76 -8.47
C ASP A 79 8.46 -7.11 -9.78
N GLU A 80 9.20 -6.12 -10.25
CA GLU A 80 8.83 -5.31 -11.42
C GLU A 80 7.40 -4.73 -11.28
N GLY A 81 7.08 -4.30 -10.06
CA GLY A 81 5.78 -3.79 -9.69
C GLY A 81 5.38 -4.30 -8.32
N ALA A 82 4.27 -3.78 -7.80
CA ALA A 82 3.78 -4.14 -6.48
C ALA A 82 2.85 -5.35 -6.57
N HIS A 83 3.13 -6.37 -5.77
CA HIS A 83 2.34 -7.59 -5.68
C HIS A 83 1.79 -7.77 -4.27
N GLU A 84 0.73 -8.56 -4.16
CA GLU A 84 0.11 -8.90 -2.88
C GLU A 84 -0.23 -7.67 -2.05
N VAL A 85 -0.75 -6.64 -2.71
CA VAL A 85 -1.03 -5.35 -2.09
C VAL A 85 -2.20 -5.49 -1.13
N GLU A 86 -2.02 -5.01 0.11
CA GLU A 86 -3.07 -5.01 1.12
C GLU A 86 -2.93 -3.79 2.05
N ILE A 87 -4.08 -3.27 2.48
CA ILE A 87 -4.14 -2.22 3.50
C ILE A 87 -4.29 -2.92 4.83
N VAL A 88 -3.38 -2.66 5.76
CA VAL A 88 -3.37 -3.32 7.07
C VAL A 88 -3.30 -2.31 8.21
N ASP A 89 -3.88 -2.68 9.33
CA ASP A 89 -3.72 -2.00 10.60
C ASP A 89 -2.40 -2.49 11.19
N TYR A 90 -1.38 -1.64 11.10
CA TYR A 90 -0.02 -2.04 11.41
C TYR A 90 0.47 -1.36 12.69
N HIS A 91 0.79 -2.16 13.67
CA HIS A 91 1.35 -1.71 14.93
C HIS A 91 2.71 -2.33 15.19
#